data_01a29fadc00acb971e4f18234d651933
#
_entry.id   01a29fadc00acb971e4f18234d651933
#
_cell.length_a   1.000
_cell.length_b   1.000
_cell.length_c   1.000
_cell.angle_alpha   90.00
_cell.angle_beta   90.00
_cell.angle_gamma   90.00
#
_symmetry.space_group_name_H-M   'P 1'
#
loop_
_entity.id
_entity.type
_entity.pdbx_description
1 polymer ?
#
loop_
_entity_poly.entity_id
_entity_poly.type
_entity_poly.pdbx_seq_one_letter_code
_entity_poly.pdbx_strand_id
1 'polypeptide(L)'
;MKYPKEYLDEIKTRLKVSTVVSKSVSLKKRGKEFVGLSPFKTEKTPSFTVNDEKEFYHCFATSEHGNIFDFVMKTQNLKFGEAVKSLENLAG
;
A
#
# COMPACT_ATOMS: atom_id res chain seq x y z
N MET A 1 -21.98 1.48 1.35
CA MET A 1 -21.68 2.88 1.65
C MET A 1 -20.61 3.40 0.73
N LYS A 2 -20.82 4.58 0.19
CA LYS A 2 -19.85 5.22 -0.70
C LYS A 2 -19.14 6.34 0.04
N TYR A 3 -17.85 6.46 -0.23
CA TYR A 3 -17.02 7.53 0.33
C TYR A 3 -16.77 8.57 -0.76
N PRO A 4 -16.84 9.87 -0.43
CA PRO A 4 -16.48 10.91 -1.40
C PRO A 4 -15.04 10.76 -1.84
N LYS A 5 -14.76 11.08 -3.09
CA LYS A 5 -13.40 11.00 -3.63
C LYS A 5 -12.45 11.89 -2.83
N GLU A 6 -12.88 13.07 -2.46
CA GLU A 6 -12.08 14.03 -1.70
C GLU A 6 -11.66 13.48 -0.35
N TYR A 7 -12.54 12.72 0.28
CA TYR A 7 -12.25 12.09 1.56
C TYR A 7 -11.15 11.03 1.42
N LEU A 8 -11.27 10.19 0.39
CA LEU A 8 -10.27 9.16 0.12
C LEU A 8 -8.93 9.78 -0.26
N ASP A 9 -8.95 10.87 -1.03
CA ASP A 9 -7.74 11.58 -1.40
C ASP A 9 -7.06 12.19 -0.18
N GLU A 10 -7.84 12.65 0.80
CA GLU A 10 -7.31 13.20 2.05
C GLU A 10 -6.55 12.12 2.82
N ILE A 11 -7.10 10.92 2.89
CA ILE A 11 -6.43 9.80 3.56
C ILE A 11 -5.10 9.48 2.86
N LYS A 12 -5.11 9.46 1.53
CA LYS A 12 -3.90 9.19 0.76
C LYS A 12 -2.85 10.29 0.95
N THR A 13 -3.29 11.53 1.12
CA THR A 13 -2.39 12.65 1.37
C THR A 13 -1.70 12.50 2.73
N ARG A 14 -2.42 12.01 3.73
CA ARG A 14 -1.91 11.86 5.09
C ARG A 14 -1.04 10.61 5.27
N LEU A 15 -1.19 9.63 4.39
CA LEU A 15 -0.50 8.35 4.52
C LEU A 15 0.29 8.02 3.26
N LYS A 16 1.60 8.03 3.38
CA LYS A 16 2.46 7.58 2.29
C LYS A 16 2.31 6.08 2.12
N VAL A 17 2.39 5.61 0.88
CA VAL A 17 2.30 4.18 0.59
C VAL A 17 3.40 3.43 1.33
N SER A 18 4.62 3.97 1.34
CA SER A 18 5.75 3.34 2.05
C SER A 18 5.48 3.20 3.54
N THR A 19 4.78 4.18 4.15
CA THR A 19 4.44 4.12 5.57
C THR A 19 3.47 2.97 5.85
N VAL A 20 2.45 2.84 5.02
CA VAL A 20 1.46 1.77 5.17
C VAL A 20 2.09 0.41 4.92
N VAL A 21 2.84 0.28 3.84
CA VAL A 21 3.45 -0.98 3.43
C VAL A 21 4.52 -1.44 4.44
N SER A 22 5.30 -0.50 4.98
CA SER A 22 6.40 -0.85 5.88
C SER A 22 5.95 -1.49 7.19
N LYS A 23 4.67 -1.42 7.51
CA LYS A 23 4.15 -2.11 8.70
C LYS A 23 4.15 -3.62 8.54
N SER A 24 4.16 -4.12 7.33
CA SER A 24 4.16 -5.56 7.08
C SER A 24 5.26 -6.01 6.13
N VAL A 25 5.91 -5.10 5.43
CA VAL A 25 6.98 -5.42 4.48
C VAL A 25 8.21 -4.58 4.81
N SER A 26 9.36 -5.24 4.90
CA SER A 26 10.61 -4.53 5.14
C SER A 26 11.05 -3.88 3.83
N LEU A 27 11.06 -2.56 3.80
CA LEU A 27 11.40 -1.78 2.60
C LEU A 27 12.77 -1.15 2.71
N LYS A 28 13.48 -1.10 1.58
CA LYS A 28 14.75 -0.40 1.47
C LYS A 28 14.61 0.67 0.39
N LYS A 29 15.14 1.85 0.66
CA LYS A 29 15.09 2.93 -0.33
C LYS A 29 16.06 2.63 -1.47
N ARG A 30 15.56 2.83 -2.70
CA ARG A 30 16.37 2.68 -3.90
C ARG A 30 15.99 3.81 -4.87
N GLY A 31 16.81 4.85 -4.92
CA GLY A 31 16.48 6.01 -5.73
C GLY A 31 15.23 6.70 -5.20
N LYS A 32 14.24 6.85 -6.05
CA LYS A 32 12.96 7.47 -5.68
C LYS A 32 11.92 6.46 -5.23
N GLU A 33 12.28 5.18 -5.20
CA GLU A 33 11.34 4.13 -4.83
C GLU A 33 11.85 3.33 -3.64
N PHE A 34 10.97 2.50 -3.11
CA PHE A 34 11.31 1.55 -2.06
C PHE A 34 11.14 0.14 -2.63
N VAL A 35 11.96 -0.79 -2.17
CA VAL A 35 11.97 -2.16 -2.67
C VAL A 35 11.96 -3.14 -1.51
N GLY A 36 11.24 -4.25 -1.65
CA GLY A 36 11.19 -5.29 -0.63
C GLY A 36 10.70 -6.60 -1.19
N LEU A 37 10.61 -7.58 -0.30
CA LEU A 37 10.06 -8.88 -0.67
C LEU A 37 8.53 -8.78 -0.72
N SER A 38 7.93 -9.44 -1.71
CA SER A 38 6.49 -9.37 -1.91
C SER A 38 5.71 -10.02 -0.75
N PRO A 39 4.64 -9.36 -0.27
CA PRO A 39 3.74 -10.00 0.70
C PRO A 39 2.75 -10.94 0.02
N PHE A 40 2.71 -10.97 -1.32
CA PHE A 40 1.77 -11.78 -2.08
C PHE A 40 2.36 -13.10 -2.53
N LYS A 41 3.66 -13.27 -2.41
CA LYS A 41 4.35 -14.47 -2.88
C LYS A 41 5.63 -14.66 -2.07
N THR A 42 5.90 -15.89 -1.67
CA THR A 42 7.16 -16.22 -1.01
C THR A 42 8.29 -16.18 -2.03
N GLU A 43 9.30 -15.37 -1.78
CA GLU A 43 10.40 -15.18 -2.72
C GLU A 43 11.67 -14.79 -1.96
N LYS A 44 12.81 -14.96 -2.62
CA LYS A 44 14.10 -14.58 -2.06
C LYS A 44 14.64 -13.31 -2.69
N THR A 45 14.17 -12.97 -3.87
CA THR A 45 14.61 -11.78 -4.61
C THR A 45 13.54 -10.70 -4.51
N PRO A 46 13.90 -9.48 -4.08
CA PRO A 46 12.93 -8.40 -3.99
C PRO A 46 12.30 -8.07 -5.33
N SER A 47 10.96 -8.10 -5.37
CA SER A 47 10.20 -7.78 -6.58
C SER A 47 9.08 -6.80 -6.29
N PHE A 48 8.94 -6.37 -5.04
CA PHE A 48 7.87 -5.49 -4.62
C PHE A 48 8.40 -4.06 -4.53
N THR A 49 7.78 -3.13 -5.25
CA THR A 49 8.22 -1.75 -5.27
C THR A 49 7.11 -0.82 -4.80
N VAL A 50 7.51 0.30 -4.20
CA VAL A 50 6.60 1.33 -3.72
C VAL A 50 7.08 2.68 -4.20
N ASN A 51 6.18 3.47 -4.76
CA ASN A 51 6.47 4.82 -5.22
C ASN A 51 5.54 5.80 -4.50
N ASP A 52 6.09 6.56 -3.54
CA ASP A 52 5.30 7.49 -2.75
C ASP A 52 4.81 8.68 -3.56
N GLU A 53 5.59 9.12 -4.52
CA GLU A 53 5.23 10.25 -5.35
C GLU A 53 4.01 9.93 -6.23
N LYS A 54 3.99 8.72 -6.78
CA LYS A 54 2.88 8.26 -7.60
C LYS A 54 1.79 7.58 -6.80
N GLU A 55 2.01 7.40 -5.50
CA GLU A 55 1.06 6.81 -4.57
C GLU A 55 0.60 5.41 -4.94
N PHE A 56 1.55 4.56 -5.36
CA PHE A 56 1.19 3.20 -5.71
C PHE A 56 2.30 2.21 -5.38
N TYR A 57 1.92 0.94 -5.32
CA TYR A 57 2.86 -0.17 -5.21
C TYR A 57 2.72 -1.05 -6.44
N HIS A 58 3.76 -1.84 -6.72
CA HIS A 58 3.74 -2.80 -7.81
C HIS A 58 4.57 -4.01 -7.44
N CYS A 59 3.99 -5.19 -7.62
CA CYS A 59 4.68 -6.46 -7.40
C CYS A 59 5.00 -7.08 -8.76
N PHE A 60 6.28 -7.09 -9.12
CA PHE A 60 6.67 -7.63 -10.43
C PHE A 60 6.54 -9.14 -10.49
N ALA A 61 6.55 -9.83 -9.35
CA ALA A 61 6.40 -11.29 -9.33
C ALA A 61 4.98 -11.75 -9.63
N THR A 62 3.96 -10.98 -9.20
CA THR A 62 2.56 -11.36 -9.36
C THR A 62 1.76 -10.42 -10.23
N SER A 63 2.36 -9.30 -10.63
CA SER A 63 1.71 -8.21 -11.38
C SER A 63 0.64 -7.46 -10.58
N GLU A 64 0.55 -7.68 -9.29
CA GLU A 64 -0.39 -6.93 -8.46
C GLU A 64 0.10 -5.52 -8.25
N HIS A 65 -0.83 -4.58 -8.26
CA HIS A 65 -0.52 -3.16 -8.09
C HIS A 65 -1.74 -2.43 -7.54
N GLY A 66 -1.51 -1.23 -7.02
CA GLY A 66 -2.61 -0.43 -6.51
C GLY A 66 -2.15 0.63 -5.53
N ASN A 67 -3.12 1.21 -4.82
CA ASN A 67 -2.88 2.23 -3.81
C ASN A 67 -2.94 1.62 -2.40
N ILE A 68 -2.95 2.48 -1.37
CA ILE A 68 -2.97 1.99 0.02
C ILE A 68 -4.23 1.19 0.34
N PHE A 69 -5.36 1.54 -0.26
CA PHE A 69 -6.61 0.81 -0.03
C PHE A 69 -6.51 -0.59 -0.62
N ASP A 70 -6.00 -0.72 -1.83
CA ASP A 70 -5.80 -2.02 -2.47
C ASP A 70 -4.85 -2.89 -1.65
N PHE A 71 -3.77 -2.29 -1.14
CA PHE A 71 -2.78 -3.02 -0.37
C PHE A 71 -3.40 -3.61 0.90
N VAL A 72 -4.12 -2.78 1.66
CA VAL A 72 -4.73 -3.22 2.91
C VAL A 72 -5.81 -4.27 2.66
N MET A 73 -6.62 -4.07 1.62
CA MET A 73 -7.66 -5.04 1.27
C MET A 73 -7.06 -6.41 0.95
N LYS A 74 -5.99 -6.43 0.17
CA LYS A 74 -5.38 -7.69 -0.27
C LYS A 74 -4.59 -8.38 0.83
N THR A 75 -3.82 -7.61 1.61
CA THR A 75 -2.96 -8.21 2.62
C THR A 75 -3.69 -8.61 3.89
N GLN A 76 -4.79 -7.94 4.21
CA GLN A 76 -5.56 -8.20 5.41
C GLN A 76 -6.91 -8.84 5.13
N ASN A 77 -7.18 -9.12 3.85
CA ASN A 77 -8.44 -9.75 3.42
C ASN A 77 -9.65 -8.96 3.90
N LEU A 78 -9.63 -7.65 3.65
CA LEU A 78 -10.68 -6.74 4.09
C LEU A 78 -11.52 -6.27 2.90
N LYS A 79 -12.77 -5.90 3.20
CA LYS A 79 -13.61 -5.21 2.26
C LYS A 79 -13.21 -3.74 2.23
N PHE A 80 -13.63 -3.02 1.19
CA PHE A 80 -13.21 -1.63 1.02
C PHE A 80 -13.55 -0.76 2.23
N GLY A 81 -14.77 -0.86 2.75
CA GLY A 81 -15.17 -0.09 3.93
C GLY A 81 -14.31 -0.36 5.16
N GLU A 82 -13.94 -1.63 5.34
CA GLU A 82 -13.07 -2.03 6.43
C GLU A 82 -11.66 -1.48 6.26
N ALA A 83 -11.18 -1.49 5.01
CA ALA A 83 -9.87 -0.94 4.70
C ALA A 83 -9.83 0.57 4.94
N VAL A 84 -10.89 1.28 4.55
CA VAL A 84 -10.98 2.72 4.80
C VAL A 84 -10.91 3.00 6.29
N LYS A 85 -11.66 2.24 7.09
CA LYS A 85 -11.68 2.43 8.54
C LYS A 85 -10.32 2.20 9.16
N SER A 86 -9.63 1.14 8.71
CA SER A 86 -8.29 0.83 9.20
C SER A 86 -7.32 1.98 8.89
N LEU A 87 -7.39 2.52 7.68
CA LEU A 87 -6.51 3.59 7.26
C LEU A 87 -6.85 4.93 7.93
N GLU A 88 -8.13 5.17 8.20
CA GLU A 88 -8.54 6.34 8.98
C GLU A 88 -7.87 6.35 10.35
N ASN A 89 -7.88 5.21 11.03
CA ASN A 89 -7.26 5.08 12.34
C ASN A 89 -5.76 5.34 12.27
N LEU A 90 -5.14 4.89 11.19
CA LEU A 90 -3.71 5.06 10.98
C LEU A 90 -3.36 6.52 10.68
N ALA A 91 -4.21 7.20 9.97
CA ALA A 91 -3.99 8.60 9.60
C ALA A 91 -4.21 9.56 10.77
N GLY A 92 -4.88 9.10 11.78
CA GLY A 92 -5.19 9.93 12.95
C GLY A 92 -6.42 10.77 12.72
#